data_01b35b17cae38088bb2f9d2f89a2360a
#
_entry.id   01b35b17cae38088bb2f9d2f89a2360a
#
_cell.length_a   1.000
_cell.length_b   1.000
_cell.length_c   1.000
_cell.angle_alpha   90.00
_cell.angle_beta   90.00
_cell.angle_gamma   90.00
#
_symmetry.space_group_name_H-M   'P 1'
#
loop_
_entity.id
_entity.type
_entity.pdbx_description
1 polymer ?
#
loop_
_entity_poly.entity_id
_entity_poly.type
_entity_poly.pdbx_seq_one_letter_code
_entity_poly.pdbx_strand_id
1 'polypeptide(L)'
;MLHLMNKIILKPGKDRSVFRYHPWIFSGAIAKTEGKLQEGDLVRVYSSDNQYLATGHYQIGSIAVRILTFEDEEIGYSFWLQRITAAYHMRRAIGLTDRADNDTFRLIHGEGDNLPGLVVDYYAGVAVVQFHSVGMYLERGNITRALLETLGDRLTAIYDKSESTLPYKAAIDPHNGYLYGKADHFVAQENGLKFNVDWLEGQKTGFFIDQRENRHLLEKYAGNKQVLNMFCYTGGFSFYAMRGGARSVHSVDVSTRAIELAKQNVALNFPGDRRHEAFAEEAFRFLEQSHNKYDLI
;
A
#
# COMPACT_ATOMS: atom_id res chain seq x y z
N MET A 1 -18.76 -27.41 16.03
CA MET A 1 -19.99 -26.92 15.36
C MET A 1 -19.56 -26.26 14.07
N LEU A 2 -19.84 -26.87 12.93
CA LEU A 2 -19.72 -26.19 11.64
C LEU A 2 -20.71 -25.01 11.67
N HIS A 3 -20.22 -23.81 11.86
CA HIS A 3 -21.02 -22.62 11.60
C HIS A 3 -21.45 -22.71 10.14
N LEU A 4 -22.78 -22.81 9.92
CA LEU A 4 -23.36 -22.69 8.58
C LEU A 4 -22.90 -21.33 8.04
N MET A 5 -21.87 -21.35 7.17
CA MET A 5 -21.42 -20.15 6.49
C MET A 5 -22.58 -19.52 5.74
N ASN A 6 -22.75 -18.23 5.87
CA ASN A 6 -23.73 -17.45 5.12
C ASN A 6 -23.54 -17.66 3.60
N LYS A 7 -24.65 -17.73 2.85
CA LYS A 7 -24.62 -17.94 1.40
C LYS A 7 -25.12 -16.73 0.64
N ILE A 8 -24.50 -16.49 -0.50
CA ILE A 8 -24.94 -15.52 -1.50
C ILE A 8 -25.19 -16.26 -2.80
N ILE A 9 -26.39 -16.09 -3.38
CA ILE A 9 -26.79 -16.69 -4.64
C ILE A 9 -26.88 -15.58 -5.68
N LEU A 10 -26.22 -15.77 -6.81
CA LEU A 10 -26.20 -14.80 -7.90
C LEU A 10 -27.44 -14.94 -8.81
N LYS A 11 -27.82 -13.83 -9.46
CA LYS A 11 -28.82 -13.83 -10.51
C LYS A 11 -28.37 -14.64 -11.73
N PRO A 12 -29.29 -15.26 -12.49
CA PRO A 12 -28.92 -15.92 -13.74
C PRO A 12 -28.07 -15.03 -14.65
N GLY A 13 -26.95 -15.57 -15.14
CA GLY A 13 -26.01 -14.90 -16.05
C GLY A 13 -25.15 -13.80 -15.42
N LYS A 14 -25.22 -13.58 -14.10
CA LYS A 14 -24.36 -12.64 -13.36
C LYS A 14 -23.10 -13.30 -12.75
N ASP A 15 -22.92 -14.58 -12.99
CA ASP A 15 -21.76 -15.39 -12.61
C ASP A 15 -20.59 -15.33 -13.61
N ARG A 16 -20.81 -14.79 -14.81
CA ARG A 16 -19.81 -14.72 -15.88
C ARG A 16 -18.51 -14.02 -15.46
N SER A 17 -18.58 -12.99 -14.64
CA SER A 17 -17.40 -12.29 -14.14
C SER A 17 -16.59 -13.17 -13.16
N VAL A 18 -17.29 -13.96 -12.33
CA VAL A 18 -16.67 -14.89 -11.39
C VAL A 18 -15.93 -16.00 -12.13
N PHE A 19 -16.52 -16.59 -13.18
CA PHE A 19 -15.86 -17.56 -14.06
C PHE A 19 -14.63 -17.01 -14.80
N ARG A 20 -14.51 -15.68 -14.91
CA ARG A 20 -13.33 -15.00 -15.43
C ARG A 20 -12.36 -14.56 -14.35
N TYR A 21 -12.50 -15.07 -13.13
CA TYR A 21 -11.66 -14.75 -11.98
C TYR A 21 -11.69 -13.28 -11.57
N HIS A 22 -12.80 -12.56 -11.84
CA HIS A 22 -12.94 -11.20 -11.36
C HIS A 22 -13.13 -11.19 -9.83
N PRO A 23 -12.29 -10.48 -9.04
CA PRO A 23 -12.26 -10.61 -7.58
C PRO A 23 -13.42 -9.90 -6.86
N TRP A 24 -14.32 -9.24 -7.58
CA TRP A 24 -15.43 -8.50 -6.98
C TRP A 24 -16.79 -8.98 -7.47
N ILE A 25 -17.73 -9.08 -6.53
CA ILE A 25 -19.15 -9.27 -6.83
C ILE A 25 -19.88 -8.00 -6.45
N PHE A 26 -20.56 -7.40 -7.42
CA PHE A 26 -21.35 -6.20 -7.20
C PHE A 26 -22.72 -6.54 -6.63
N SER A 27 -23.28 -5.66 -5.78
CA SER A 27 -24.58 -5.84 -5.12
C SER A 27 -25.72 -6.10 -6.11
N GLY A 28 -25.68 -5.48 -7.29
CA GLY A 28 -26.66 -5.71 -8.36
C GLY A 28 -26.67 -7.13 -8.95
N ALA A 29 -25.62 -7.94 -8.73
CA ALA A 29 -25.52 -9.32 -9.19
C ALA A 29 -26.20 -10.32 -8.24
N ILE A 30 -26.49 -9.94 -6.99
CA ILE A 30 -27.05 -10.81 -5.95
C ILE A 30 -28.55 -10.98 -6.16
N ALA A 31 -29.00 -12.24 -6.21
CA ALA A 31 -30.43 -12.60 -6.23
C ALA A 31 -30.97 -12.77 -4.81
N LYS A 32 -30.21 -13.47 -3.96
CA LYS A 32 -30.69 -13.89 -2.62
C LYS A 32 -29.49 -14.05 -1.68
N THR A 33 -29.72 -13.79 -0.42
CA THR A 33 -28.80 -14.10 0.69
C THR A 33 -29.45 -15.09 1.64
N GLU A 34 -28.69 -16.05 2.16
CA GLU A 34 -29.13 -17.00 3.17
C GLU A 34 -28.27 -16.86 4.41
N GLY A 35 -28.93 -16.75 5.57
CA GLY A 35 -28.31 -16.41 6.84
C GLY A 35 -28.44 -14.94 7.19
N LYS A 36 -27.88 -14.56 8.34
CA LYS A 36 -27.89 -13.17 8.85
C LYS A 36 -26.51 -12.57 8.61
N LEU A 37 -26.36 -11.89 7.47
CA LEU A 37 -25.11 -11.27 7.06
C LEU A 37 -24.76 -10.06 7.94
N GLN A 38 -23.53 -10.02 8.39
CA GLN A 38 -22.89 -8.85 8.96
C GLN A 38 -21.72 -8.43 8.06
N GLU A 39 -21.39 -7.15 8.10
CA GLU A 39 -20.26 -6.62 7.34
C GLU A 39 -18.94 -7.24 7.82
N GLY A 40 -18.15 -7.76 6.89
CA GLY A 40 -16.92 -8.51 7.18
C GLY A 40 -17.08 -10.03 7.26
N ASP A 41 -18.32 -10.54 7.28
CA ASP A 41 -18.54 -11.99 7.31
C ASP A 41 -17.92 -12.70 6.11
N LEU A 42 -17.37 -13.90 6.35
CA LEU A 42 -17.06 -14.84 5.29
C LEU A 42 -18.38 -15.42 4.72
N VAL A 43 -18.48 -15.37 3.39
CA VAL A 43 -19.64 -15.85 2.65
C VAL A 43 -19.23 -16.79 1.53
N ARG A 44 -20.02 -17.82 1.29
CA ARG A 44 -19.90 -18.69 0.13
C ARG A 44 -20.84 -18.20 -0.97
N VAL A 45 -20.34 -18.09 -2.18
CA VAL A 45 -21.06 -17.59 -3.34
C VAL A 45 -21.41 -18.73 -4.26
N TYR A 46 -22.65 -18.74 -4.75
CA TYR A 46 -23.20 -19.76 -5.62
C TYR A 46 -23.85 -19.14 -6.86
N SER A 47 -23.87 -19.89 -7.96
CA SER A 47 -24.66 -19.56 -9.15
C SER A 47 -26.16 -19.68 -8.86
N SER A 48 -27.00 -19.25 -9.81
CA SER A 48 -28.45 -19.48 -9.79
C SER A 48 -28.83 -20.97 -9.71
N ASP A 49 -27.96 -21.83 -10.21
CA ASP A 49 -28.17 -23.31 -10.24
C ASP A 49 -27.50 -23.98 -9.04
N ASN A 50 -27.16 -23.20 -7.99
CA ASN A 50 -26.56 -23.67 -6.76
C ASN A 50 -25.17 -24.34 -6.92
N GLN A 51 -24.43 -23.99 -7.99
CA GLN A 51 -23.02 -24.36 -8.13
C GLN A 51 -22.18 -23.44 -7.28
N TYR A 52 -21.22 -23.98 -6.50
CA TYR A 52 -20.23 -23.18 -5.77
C TYR A 52 -19.33 -22.41 -6.76
N LEU A 53 -19.07 -21.14 -6.45
CA LEU A 53 -18.27 -20.25 -7.29
C LEU A 53 -17.05 -19.67 -6.58
N ALA A 54 -17.20 -19.28 -5.31
CA ALA A 54 -16.14 -18.57 -4.59
C ALA A 54 -16.45 -18.45 -3.09
N THR A 55 -15.42 -18.11 -2.30
CA THR A 55 -15.56 -17.64 -0.91
C THR A 55 -14.91 -16.26 -0.79
N GLY A 56 -15.51 -15.35 -0.02
CA GLY A 56 -14.99 -14.00 0.17
C GLY A 56 -15.62 -13.28 1.36
N HIS A 57 -15.19 -12.02 1.56
CA HIS A 57 -15.76 -11.16 2.59
C HIS A 57 -16.95 -10.35 2.05
N TYR A 58 -18.05 -10.39 2.80
CA TYR A 58 -19.22 -9.55 2.55
C TYR A 58 -18.95 -8.11 3.01
N GLN A 59 -19.43 -7.15 2.24
CA GLN A 59 -19.37 -5.72 2.59
C GLN A 59 -20.64 -5.00 2.12
N ILE A 60 -21.10 -4.05 2.92
CA ILE A 60 -22.21 -3.17 2.55
C ILE A 60 -21.69 -2.14 1.54
N GLY A 61 -22.30 -2.10 0.35
CA GLY A 61 -21.92 -1.15 -0.70
C GLY A 61 -22.08 -1.71 -2.11
N SER A 62 -21.48 -1.04 -3.08
CA SER A 62 -21.53 -1.45 -4.49
C SER A 62 -20.76 -2.74 -4.75
N ILE A 63 -19.59 -2.90 -4.13
CA ILE A 63 -18.82 -4.16 -4.12
C ILE A 63 -19.28 -4.95 -2.89
N ALA A 64 -20.22 -5.87 -3.11
CA ALA A 64 -20.84 -6.61 -2.01
C ALA A 64 -20.01 -7.81 -1.53
N VAL A 65 -19.16 -8.40 -2.39
CA VAL A 65 -18.23 -9.44 -1.97
C VAL A 65 -16.85 -9.18 -2.60
N ARG A 66 -15.82 -9.25 -1.77
CA ARG A 66 -14.43 -9.36 -2.21
C ARG A 66 -14.01 -10.80 -2.09
N ILE A 67 -13.75 -11.43 -3.23
CA ILE A 67 -13.43 -12.86 -3.33
C ILE A 67 -11.99 -13.06 -2.83
N LEU A 68 -11.82 -14.00 -1.91
CA LEU A 68 -10.53 -14.47 -1.40
C LEU A 68 -10.03 -15.68 -2.16
N THR A 69 -10.95 -16.59 -2.51
CA THR A 69 -10.62 -17.80 -3.25
C THR A 69 -11.79 -18.25 -4.14
N PHE A 70 -11.44 -18.87 -5.27
CA PHE A 70 -12.39 -19.54 -6.16
C PHE A 70 -12.46 -21.05 -5.91
N GLU A 71 -11.60 -21.55 -5.03
CA GLU A 71 -11.57 -22.94 -4.60
C GLU A 71 -12.41 -23.12 -3.33
N ASP A 72 -12.97 -24.34 -3.17
CA ASP A 72 -13.70 -24.71 -1.96
C ASP A 72 -12.71 -25.14 -0.87
N GLU A 73 -12.11 -24.15 -0.23
CA GLU A 73 -11.11 -24.30 0.81
C GLU A 73 -11.48 -23.54 2.08
N GLU A 74 -10.86 -23.90 3.21
CA GLU A 74 -11.07 -23.24 4.48
C GLU A 74 -10.22 -21.94 4.56
N ILE A 75 -10.86 -20.83 4.92
CA ILE A 75 -10.21 -19.55 5.17
C ILE A 75 -9.79 -19.48 6.64
N GLY A 76 -8.71 -20.17 6.95
CA GLY A 76 -8.07 -20.17 8.27
C GLY A 76 -6.66 -19.59 8.22
N TYR A 77 -5.91 -19.76 9.31
CA TYR A 77 -4.55 -19.25 9.42
C TYR A 77 -3.62 -19.70 8.26
N SER A 78 -3.73 -20.98 7.87
CA SER A 78 -2.90 -21.55 6.80
C SER A 78 -3.13 -20.86 5.45
N PHE A 79 -4.38 -20.43 5.17
CA PHE A 79 -4.71 -19.65 3.98
C PHE A 79 -3.95 -18.32 3.96
N TRP A 80 -4.00 -17.56 5.05
CA TRP A 80 -3.31 -16.27 5.17
C TRP A 80 -1.80 -16.42 5.05
N LEU A 81 -1.23 -17.42 5.72
CA LEU A 81 0.20 -17.71 5.65
C LEU A 81 0.64 -18.04 4.21
N GLN A 82 -0.09 -18.90 3.53
CA GLN A 82 0.22 -19.27 2.14
C GLN A 82 0.18 -18.06 1.20
N ARG A 83 -0.86 -17.21 1.28
CA ARG A 83 -1.01 -16.04 0.43
C ARG A 83 0.08 -14.99 0.68
N ILE A 84 0.38 -14.70 1.93
CA ILE A 84 1.41 -13.73 2.31
C ILE A 84 2.80 -14.23 1.93
N THR A 85 3.09 -15.52 2.14
CA THR A 85 4.34 -16.14 1.72
C THR A 85 4.51 -16.11 0.19
N ALA A 86 3.44 -16.39 -0.55
CA ALA A 86 3.46 -16.31 -2.02
C ALA A 86 3.75 -14.87 -2.50
N ALA A 87 3.13 -13.86 -1.88
CA ALA A 87 3.40 -12.45 -2.17
C ALA A 87 4.87 -12.09 -1.91
N TYR A 88 5.45 -12.54 -0.79
CA TYR A 88 6.85 -12.33 -0.47
C TYR A 88 7.78 -13.01 -1.49
N HIS A 89 7.51 -14.26 -1.87
CA HIS A 89 8.29 -14.99 -2.87
C HIS A 89 8.24 -14.30 -4.25
N MET A 90 7.10 -13.72 -4.62
CA MET A 90 6.99 -12.91 -5.84
C MET A 90 7.97 -11.73 -5.79
N ARG A 91 8.00 -10.95 -4.68
CA ARG A 91 8.92 -9.80 -4.52
C ARG A 91 10.39 -10.24 -4.55
N ARG A 92 10.68 -11.40 -3.99
CA ARG A 92 12.01 -12.00 -4.05
C ARG A 92 12.37 -12.39 -5.49
N ALA A 93 11.49 -13.06 -6.20
CA ALA A 93 11.71 -13.50 -7.57
C ALA A 93 11.98 -12.33 -8.55
N ILE A 94 11.37 -11.18 -8.34
CA ILE A 94 11.60 -9.96 -9.14
C ILE A 94 12.72 -9.07 -8.60
N GLY A 95 13.50 -9.55 -7.60
CA GLY A 95 14.68 -8.87 -7.10
C GLY A 95 14.43 -7.61 -6.27
N LEU A 96 13.30 -7.52 -5.57
CA LEU A 96 12.99 -6.40 -4.66
C LEU A 96 13.49 -6.62 -3.24
N THR A 97 13.72 -7.87 -2.85
CA THR A 97 14.24 -8.26 -1.54
C THR A 97 15.68 -8.73 -1.62
N ASP A 98 16.32 -8.93 -0.47
CA ASP A 98 17.68 -9.47 -0.36
C ASP A 98 18.74 -8.65 -1.11
N ARG A 99 18.54 -7.32 -1.21
CA ARG A 99 19.46 -6.36 -1.82
C ARG A 99 20.09 -5.48 -0.75
N ALA A 100 21.39 -5.23 -0.86
CA ALA A 100 22.10 -4.33 0.05
C ALA A 100 21.73 -2.84 -0.14
N ASP A 101 21.19 -2.50 -1.31
CA ASP A 101 20.83 -1.13 -1.70
C ASP A 101 19.32 -0.87 -1.66
N ASN A 102 18.51 -1.83 -1.16
CA ASN A 102 17.04 -1.69 -1.11
C ASN A 102 16.44 -2.48 0.05
N ASP A 103 15.79 -1.77 0.96
CA ASP A 103 14.98 -2.33 2.05
C ASP A 103 13.55 -1.77 2.06
N THR A 104 13.10 -1.28 0.90
CA THR A 104 11.79 -0.65 0.72
C THR A 104 11.05 -1.29 -0.44
N PHE A 105 9.86 -1.84 -0.20
CA PHE A 105 9.00 -2.40 -1.25
C PHE A 105 7.57 -2.62 -0.77
N ARG A 106 6.61 -2.62 -1.72
CA ARG A 106 5.25 -3.08 -1.47
C ARG A 106 5.22 -4.59 -1.39
N LEU A 107 4.97 -5.12 -0.19
CA LEU A 107 4.89 -6.55 0.05
C LEU A 107 3.55 -7.12 -0.43
N ILE A 108 2.44 -6.42 -0.18
CA ILE A 108 1.10 -6.85 -0.58
C ILE A 108 0.38 -5.70 -1.27
N HIS A 109 -0.20 -5.99 -2.44
CA HIS A 109 -0.93 -5.05 -3.28
C HIS A 109 -2.36 -5.52 -3.56
N GLY A 110 -3.15 -5.73 -2.53
CA GLY A 110 -4.58 -6.01 -2.66
C GLY A 110 -4.90 -7.14 -3.61
N GLU A 111 -5.75 -6.85 -4.57
CA GLU A 111 -6.22 -7.78 -5.60
C GLU A 111 -5.08 -8.39 -6.44
N GLY A 112 -3.99 -7.67 -6.64
CA GLY A 112 -2.82 -8.14 -7.38
C GLY A 112 -2.11 -9.33 -6.72
N ASP A 113 -2.28 -9.49 -5.41
CA ASP A 113 -1.74 -10.61 -4.63
C ASP A 113 -2.84 -11.57 -4.12
N ASN A 114 -4.04 -11.49 -4.68
CA ASN A 114 -5.21 -12.24 -4.24
C ASN A 114 -5.57 -12.04 -2.74
N LEU A 115 -5.30 -10.82 -2.24
CA LEU A 115 -5.63 -10.36 -0.89
C LEU A 115 -6.41 -9.04 -0.96
N PRO A 116 -7.62 -9.05 -1.56
CA PRO A 116 -8.37 -7.83 -1.89
C PRO A 116 -8.65 -6.99 -0.66
N GLY A 117 -8.22 -5.73 -0.70
CA GLY A 117 -8.39 -4.80 0.41
C GLY A 117 -7.28 -4.87 1.47
N LEU A 118 -6.15 -5.51 1.20
CA LEU A 118 -4.96 -5.49 2.03
C LEU A 118 -3.79 -4.85 1.30
N VAL A 119 -3.19 -3.83 1.90
CA VAL A 119 -1.94 -3.23 1.45
C VAL A 119 -0.91 -3.37 2.55
N VAL A 120 0.30 -3.82 2.21
CA VAL A 120 1.43 -3.88 3.14
C VAL A 120 2.66 -3.33 2.45
N ASP A 121 3.21 -2.27 3.01
CA ASP A 121 4.49 -1.69 2.60
C ASP A 121 5.57 -2.00 3.64
N TYR A 122 6.72 -2.43 3.17
CA TYR A 122 7.86 -2.78 4.00
C TYR A 122 8.94 -1.69 3.90
N TYR A 123 9.42 -1.22 5.05
CA TYR A 123 10.44 -0.18 5.20
C TYR A 123 11.46 -0.61 6.27
N ALA A 124 12.64 -1.06 5.87
CA ALA A 124 13.77 -1.32 6.76
C ALA A 124 13.41 -2.07 8.07
N GLY A 125 12.62 -3.14 7.97
CA GLY A 125 12.18 -3.94 9.12
C GLY A 125 10.79 -3.59 9.66
N VAL A 126 10.13 -2.57 9.15
CA VAL A 126 8.77 -2.20 9.55
C VAL A 126 7.78 -2.51 8.45
N ALA A 127 6.73 -3.28 8.75
CA ALA A 127 5.60 -3.48 7.87
C ALA A 127 4.48 -2.49 8.24
N VAL A 128 4.15 -1.58 7.33
CA VAL A 128 3.00 -0.68 7.47
C VAL A 128 1.82 -1.28 6.74
N VAL A 129 0.76 -1.60 7.50
CA VAL A 129 -0.42 -2.30 7.01
C VAL A 129 -1.58 -1.33 6.87
N GLN A 130 -2.31 -1.42 5.76
CA GLN A 130 -3.59 -0.75 5.57
C GLN A 130 -4.67 -1.75 5.18
N PHE A 131 -5.72 -1.80 5.98
CA PHE A 131 -6.93 -2.54 5.68
C PHE A 131 -7.95 -1.62 5.01
N HIS A 132 -8.46 -2.01 3.86
CA HIS A 132 -9.44 -1.25 3.06
C HIS A 132 -10.83 -1.89 3.06
N SER A 133 -11.04 -2.96 3.84
CA SER A 133 -12.33 -3.61 4.02
C SER A 133 -12.46 -4.16 5.43
N VAL A 134 -13.71 -4.24 5.92
CA VAL A 134 -14.01 -4.73 7.26
C VAL A 134 -13.54 -6.17 7.46
N GLY A 135 -13.79 -7.04 6.46
CA GLY A 135 -13.37 -8.44 6.54
C GLY A 135 -11.87 -8.60 6.71
N MET A 136 -11.06 -7.83 5.93
CA MET A 136 -9.60 -7.83 6.11
C MET A 136 -9.17 -7.30 7.47
N TYR A 137 -9.83 -6.27 7.98
CA TYR A 137 -9.53 -5.74 9.32
C TYR A 137 -9.84 -6.74 10.44
N LEU A 138 -10.92 -7.51 10.32
CA LEU A 138 -11.27 -8.56 11.28
C LEU A 138 -10.22 -9.68 11.30
N GLU A 139 -9.58 -9.95 10.17
CA GLU A 139 -8.49 -10.94 10.02
C GLU A 139 -7.10 -10.42 10.43
N ARG A 140 -6.98 -9.18 10.95
CA ARG A 140 -5.69 -8.56 11.29
C ARG A 140 -4.80 -9.41 12.19
N GLY A 141 -5.39 -10.19 13.10
CA GLY A 141 -4.63 -11.10 13.98
C GLY A 141 -3.94 -12.23 13.21
N ASN A 142 -4.66 -12.90 12.32
CA ASN A 142 -4.12 -13.95 11.45
C ASN A 142 -3.08 -13.39 10.48
N ILE A 143 -3.36 -12.20 9.90
CA ILE A 143 -2.46 -11.52 8.96
C ILE A 143 -1.16 -11.09 9.67
N THR A 144 -1.25 -10.52 10.88
CA THR A 144 -0.08 -10.16 11.70
C THR A 144 0.80 -11.37 11.96
N ARG A 145 0.20 -12.49 12.41
CA ARG A 145 0.93 -13.72 12.67
C ARG A 145 1.58 -14.28 11.41
N ALA A 146 0.90 -14.26 10.28
CA ALA A 146 1.43 -14.73 9.00
C ALA A 146 2.58 -13.85 8.48
N LEU A 147 2.52 -12.52 8.67
CA LEU A 147 3.64 -11.61 8.37
C LEU A 147 4.86 -11.93 9.22
N LEU A 148 4.69 -12.15 10.52
CA LEU A 148 5.78 -12.53 11.43
C LEU A 148 6.42 -13.85 11.01
N GLU A 149 5.63 -14.87 10.69
CA GLU A 149 6.16 -16.17 10.27
C GLU A 149 6.86 -16.09 8.90
N THR A 150 6.32 -15.31 7.95
CA THR A 150 6.89 -15.18 6.60
C THR A 150 8.21 -14.40 6.59
N LEU A 151 8.29 -13.29 7.33
CA LEU A 151 9.44 -12.39 7.30
C LEU A 151 10.49 -12.72 8.37
N GLY A 152 10.09 -13.39 9.47
CA GLY A 152 11.00 -13.79 10.55
C GLY A 152 11.79 -12.59 11.09
N ASP A 153 13.09 -12.77 11.29
CA ASP A 153 14.02 -11.77 11.85
C ASP A 153 14.15 -10.48 11.00
N ARG A 154 13.64 -10.48 9.78
CA ARG A 154 13.57 -9.27 8.95
C ARG A 154 12.52 -8.28 9.42
N LEU A 155 11.60 -8.68 10.33
CA LEU A 155 10.49 -7.87 10.77
C LEU A 155 10.65 -7.47 12.23
N THR A 156 10.84 -6.18 12.49
CA THR A 156 10.99 -5.62 13.84
C THR A 156 9.70 -5.03 14.38
N ALA A 157 8.84 -4.53 13.49
CA ALA A 157 7.54 -3.96 13.89
C ALA A 157 6.49 -4.09 12.78
N ILE A 158 5.21 -4.11 13.19
CA ILE A 158 4.05 -4.00 12.30
C ILE A 158 3.19 -2.84 12.81
N TYR A 159 2.93 -1.87 11.93
CA TYR A 159 2.11 -0.71 12.23
C TYR A 159 0.83 -0.72 11.39
N ASP A 160 -0.33 -0.70 12.06
CA ASP A 160 -1.64 -0.56 11.43
C ASP A 160 -1.93 0.93 11.20
N LYS A 161 -2.13 1.30 9.94
CA LYS A 161 -2.49 2.65 9.51
C LYS A 161 -3.82 2.66 8.76
N SER A 162 -4.84 2.05 9.35
CA SER A 162 -6.13 1.80 8.69
C SER A 162 -7.26 2.73 9.09
N GLU A 163 -7.07 3.60 10.08
CA GLU A 163 -8.10 4.49 10.60
C GLU A 163 -8.80 5.31 9.49
N SER A 164 -8.04 5.79 8.51
CA SER A 164 -8.56 6.59 7.40
C SER A 164 -8.90 5.77 6.13
N THR A 165 -8.62 4.47 6.09
CA THR A 165 -8.81 3.62 4.89
C THR A 165 -10.01 2.70 4.97
N LEU A 166 -10.52 2.46 6.17
CA LEU A 166 -11.72 1.67 6.40
C LEU A 166 -13.00 2.47 6.07
N PRO A 167 -14.07 1.80 5.61
CA PRO A 167 -15.32 2.49 5.35
C PRO A 167 -15.87 3.15 6.63
N TYR A 168 -16.14 4.44 6.59
CA TYR A 168 -16.61 5.21 7.75
C TYR A 168 -17.97 4.76 8.31
N LYS A 169 -18.74 3.99 7.52
CA LYS A 169 -20.04 3.42 7.93
C LYS A 169 -19.91 2.06 8.61
N ALA A 170 -18.71 1.49 8.66
CA ALA A 170 -18.49 0.22 9.33
C ALA A 170 -18.71 0.39 10.84
N ALA A 171 -19.40 -0.58 11.45
CA ALA A 171 -19.60 -0.60 12.91
C ALA A 171 -18.34 -1.11 13.64
N ILE A 172 -17.19 -0.54 13.31
CA ILE A 172 -15.88 -0.80 13.91
C ILE A 172 -15.23 0.54 14.25
N ASP A 173 -14.39 0.56 15.27
CA ASP A 173 -13.65 1.73 15.72
C ASP A 173 -12.15 1.48 15.54
N PRO A 174 -11.62 1.70 14.31
CA PRO A 174 -10.22 1.45 14.01
C PRO A 174 -9.35 2.58 14.55
N HIS A 175 -8.24 2.21 15.18
CA HIS A 175 -7.20 3.14 15.60
C HIS A 175 -5.86 2.74 14.99
N ASN A 176 -5.11 3.74 14.54
CA ASN A 176 -3.73 3.51 14.10
C ASN A 176 -2.86 3.10 15.30
N GLY A 177 -1.95 2.14 15.09
CA GLY A 177 -1.07 1.70 16.17
C GLY A 177 -0.21 0.48 15.80
N TYR A 178 0.72 0.15 16.68
CA TYR A 178 1.55 -1.04 16.50
C TYR A 178 0.77 -2.32 16.82
N LEU A 179 0.72 -3.26 15.88
CA LEU A 179 0.21 -4.62 16.05
C LEU A 179 1.29 -5.54 16.61
N TYR A 180 2.57 -5.22 16.35
CA TYR A 180 3.72 -5.96 16.85
C TYR A 180 4.93 -5.04 16.96
N GLY A 181 5.77 -5.25 17.98
CA GLY A 181 7.02 -4.54 18.17
C GLY A 181 6.85 -3.03 18.29
N LYS A 182 7.94 -2.31 18.07
CA LYS A 182 7.99 -0.85 17.97
C LYS A 182 9.23 -0.44 17.20
N ALA A 183 9.11 0.53 16.34
CA ALA A 183 10.26 1.10 15.65
C ALA A 183 10.75 2.35 16.38
N ASP A 184 12.06 2.51 16.43
CA ASP A 184 12.78 3.65 17.01
C ASP A 184 13.53 4.47 15.95
N HIS A 185 13.49 4.02 14.69
CA HIS A 185 14.08 4.71 13.55
C HIS A 185 13.14 4.67 12.35
N PHE A 186 13.27 5.67 11.49
CA PHE A 186 12.37 5.90 10.35
C PHE A 186 13.11 6.03 9.02
N VAL A 187 14.39 5.60 8.96
CA VAL A 187 15.20 5.66 7.75
C VAL A 187 15.10 4.35 7.00
N ALA A 188 14.74 4.43 5.72
CA ALA A 188 14.71 3.35 4.77
C ALA A 188 15.57 3.66 3.54
N GLN A 189 15.79 2.68 2.68
CA GLN A 189 16.66 2.79 1.51
C GLN A 189 15.99 2.25 0.25
N GLU A 190 16.16 2.98 -0.86
CA GLU A 190 15.70 2.57 -2.19
C GLU A 190 16.81 2.87 -3.22
N ASN A 191 17.25 1.84 -3.94
CA ASN A 191 18.32 1.98 -4.94
C ASN A 191 19.57 2.71 -4.40
N GLY A 192 19.94 2.47 -3.15
CA GLY A 192 21.10 3.08 -2.51
C GLY A 192 20.87 4.48 -1.93
N LEU A 193 19.71 5.10 -2.16
CA LEU A 193 19.34 6.40 -1.57
C LEU A 193 18.53 6.20 -0.29
N LYS A 194 18.91 6.91 0.77
CA LYS A 194 18.27 6.87 2.09
C LYS A 194 17.22 7.95 2.22
N PHE A 195 16.15 7.65 2.94
CA PHE A 195 15.08 8.62 3.22
C PHE A 195 14.33 8.28 4.49
N ASN A 196 13.80 9.31 5.13
CA ASN A 196 12.91 9.17 6.26
C ASN A 196 11.50 8.79 5.76
N VAL A 197 10.89 7.81 6.41
CA VAL A 197 9.52 7.38 6.16
C VAL A 197 8.67 7.73 7.37
N ASP A 198 7.68 8.60 7.18
CA ASP A 198 6.76 8.98 8.24
C ASP A 198 5.46 8.18 8.11
N TRP A 199 5.45 6.96 8.65
CA TRP A 199 4.21 6.16 8.65
C TRP A 199 3.23 6.58 9.76
N LEU A 200 3.64 7.38 10.73
CA LEU A 200 2.75 7.82 11.80
C LEU A 200 1.77 8.89 11.31
N GLU A 201 2.29 9.96 10.72
CA GLU A 201 1.51 11.12 10.30
C GLU A 201 1.58 11.42 8.80
N GLY A 202 2.52 10.80 8.07
CA GLY A 202 2.70 10.98 6.63
C GLY A 202 1.53 10.43 5.81
N GLN A 203 1.49 10.80 4.54
CA GLN A 203 0.47 10.32 3.60
C GLN A 203 0.63 8.84 3.30
N LYS A 204 -0.50 8.15 3.00
CA LYS A 204 -0.52 6.72 2.69
C LYS A 204 0.20 5.91 3.79
N THR A 205 1.15 5.08 3.40
CA THR A 205 2.00 4.30 4.32
C THR A 205 3.27 5.05 4.74
N GLY A 206 3.45 6.30 4.31
CA GLY A 206 4.60 7.15 4.64
C GLY A 206 5.47 7.53 3.44
N PHE A 207 5.44 6.75 2.34
CA PHE A 207 6.18 7.02 1.12
C PHE A 207 5.44 6.49 -0.12
N PHE A 208 5.73 7.04 -1.31
CA PHE A 208 5.13 6.63 -2.59
C PHE A 208 6.04 5.61 -3.30
N ILE A 209 5.99 4.35 -2.86
CA ILE A 209 6.85 3.27 -3.37
C ILE A 209 6.62 2.99 -4.86
N ASP A 210 5.37 3.16 -5.32
CA ASP A 210 4.96 2.95 -6.72
C ASP A 210 5.69 3.85 -7.72
N GLN A 211 6.26 4.97 -7.26
CA GLN A 211 7.01 5.91 -8.07
C GLN A 211 8.51 5.57 -8.24
N ARG A 212 8.98 4.42 -7.77
CA ARG A 212 10.40 4.00 -7.82
C ARG A 212 10.99 4.11 -9.23
N GLU A 213 10.34 3.51 -10.20
CA GLU A 213 10.83 3.47 -11.59
C GLU A 213 10.81 4.87 -12.22
N ASN A 214 9.81 5.68 -11.89
CA ASN A 214 9.73 7.07 -12.35
C ASN A 214 10.84 7.92 -11.74
N ARG A 215 11.16 7.73 -10.44
CA ARG A 215 12.30 8.39 -9.80
C ARG A 215 13.62 8.02 -10.49
N HIS A 216 13.82 6.72 -10.74
CA HIS A 216 15.01 6.22 -11.44
C HIS A 216 15.08 6.72 -12.89
N LEU A 217 13.94 6.87 -13.57
CA LEU A 217 13.89 7.44 -14.90
C LEU A 217 14.27 8.92 -14.88
N LEU A 218 13.74 9.71 -13.94
CA LEU A 218 14.10 11.12 -13.76
C LEU A 218 15.61 11.29 -13.58
N GLU A 219 16.24 10.44 -12.77
CA GLU A 219 17.69 10.45 -12.52
C GLU A 219 18.50 10.42 -13.83
N LYS A 220 18.08 9.61 -14.80
CA LYS A 220 18.77 9.50 -16.11
C LYS A 220 18.72 10.79 -16.94
N TYR A 221 17.69 11.61 -16.75
CA TYR A 221 17.51 12.86 -17.49
C TYR A 221 17.97 14.11 -16.76
N ALA A 222 18.32 14.00 -15.45
CA ALA A 222 18.61 15.13 -14.61
C ALA A 222 20.01 15.76 -14.84
N GLY A 223 20.92 15.07 -15.52
CA GLY A 223 22.32 15.50 -15.69
C GLY A 223 22.47 16.92 -16.23
N ASN A 224 23.14 17.79 -15.49
CA ASN A 224 23.38 19.22 -15.78
C ASN A 224 22.09 20.05 -16.01
N LYS A 225 20.94 19.63 -15.46
CA LYS A 225 19.64 20.30 -15.59
C LYS A 225 19.31 21.13 -14.35
N GLN A 226 18.53 22.18 -14.54
CA GLN A 226 17.77 22.84 -13.47
C GLN A 226 16.43 22.13 -13.35
N VAL A 227 16.21 21.47 -12.21
CA VAL A 227 15.03 20.63 -11.96
C VAL A 227 14.08 21.31 -11.00
N LEU A 228 12.79 21.32 -11.32
CA LEU A 228 11.73 21.73 -10.43
C LEU A 228 10.86 20.53 -10.08
N ASN A 229 10.84 20.14 -8.82
CA ASN A 229 9.97 19.11 -8.28
C ASN A 229 8.77 19.76 -7.58
N MET A 230 7.64 19.87 -8.28
CA MET A 230 6.38 20.37 -7.76
C MET A 230 5.61 19.28 -7.05
N PHE A 231 4.90 19.65 -5.96
CA PHE A 231 4.19 18.69 -5.11
C PHE A 231 5.14 17.60 -4.59
N CYS A 232 6.31 18.06 -4.15
CA CYS A 232 7.46 17.19 -3.95
C CYS A 232 7.32 16.21 -2.79
N TYR A 233 6.32 16.40 -1.91
CA TYR A 233 6.15 15.63 -0.68
C TYR A 233 7.49 15.59 0.10
N THR A 234 8.00 14.40 0.43
CA THR A 234 9.28 14.22 1.14
C THR A 234 10.51 14.25 0.24
N GLY A 235 10.39 14.77 -0.99
CA GLY A 235 11.50 15.03 -1.89
C GLY A 235 12.05 13.81 -2.64
N GLY A 236 11.27 12.73 -2.77
CA GLY A 236 11.72 11.51 -3.43
C GLY A 236 12.35 11.73 -4.80
N PHE A 237 11.71 12.49 -5.67
CA PHE A 237 12.25 12.84 -6.98
C PHE A 237 13.47 13.77 -6.88
N SER A 238 13.53 14.64 -5.87
CA SER A 238 14.61 15.61 -5.73
C SER A 238 15.96 14.96 -5.44
N PHE A 239 16.04 14.02 -4.50
CA PHE A 239 17.32 13.38 -4.20
C PHE A 239 17.75 12.41 -5.32
N TYR A 240 16.83 11.85 -6.11
CA TYR A 240 17.16 11.12 -7.33
C TYR A 240 17.71 12.05 -8.42
N ALA A 241 17.11 13.23 -8.63
CA ALA A 241 17.62 14.23 -9.56
C ALA A 241 19.03 14.69 -9.17
N MET A 242 19.31 14.90 -7.88
CA MET A 242 20.64 15.26 -7.39
C MET A 242 21.68 14.18 -7.66
N ARG A 243 21.35 12.90 -7.43
CA ARG A 243 22.23 11.78 -7.75
C ARG A 243 22.48 11.68 -9.26
N GLY A 244 21.48 12.00 -10.08
CA GLY A 244 21.58 12.08 -11.53
C GLY A 244 22.42 13.23 -12.06
N GLY A 245 23.01 14.06 -11.18
CA GLY A 245 23.89 15.15 -11.54
C GLY A 245 23.16 16.44 -11.95
N ALA A 246 21.96 16.69 -11.43
CA ALA A 246 21.27 17.95 -11.62
C ALA A 246 22.16 19.13 -11.18
N ARG A 247 22.14 20.24 -11.93
CA ARG A 247 22.86 21.47 -11.62
C ARG A 247 22.24 22.20 -10.42
N SER A 248 20.91 22.21 -10.36
CA SER A 248 20.13 22.67 -9.21
C SER A 248 18.80 21.93 -9.14
N VAL A 249 18.26 21.78 -7.94
CA VAL A 249 16.96 21.14 -7.71
C VAL A 249 16.16 22.01 -6.75
N HIS A 250 15.00 22.46 -7.17
CA HIS A 250 14.03 23.13 -6.34
C HIS A 250 12.86 22.19 -6.02
N SER A 251 12.52 22.08 -4.75
CA SER A 251 11.40 21.29 -4.25
C SER A 251 10.32 22.21 -3.73
N VAL A 252 9.08 22.02 -4.15
CA VAL A 252 7.95 22.85 -3.72
C VAL A 252 6.81 21.96 -3.24
N ASP A 253 6.32 22.23 -2.04
CA ASP A 253 5.13 21.61 -1.46
C ASP A 253 4.47 22.58 -0.48
N VAL A 254 3.15 22.51 -0.34
CA VAL A 254 2.41 23.35 0.62
C VAL A 254 2.68 22.94 2.07
N SER A 255 3.04 21.68 2.31
CA SER A 255 3.27 21.11 3.64
C SER A 255 4.66 21.46 4.16
N THR A 256 4.73 22.29 5.19
CA THR A 256 5.99 22.61 5.88
C THR A 256 6.68 21.34 6.39
N ARG A 257 5.93 20.37 6.92
CA ARG A 257 6.48 19.08 7.38
C ARG A 257 7.10 18.27 6.24
N ALA A 258 6.44 18.21 5.09
CA ALA A 258 6.97 17.53 3.92
C ALA A 258 8.28 18.18 3.44
N ILE A 259 8.34 19.50 3.42
CA ILE A 259 9.54 20.27 3.06
C ILE A 259 10.70 20.04 4.05
N GLU A 260 10.42 19.97 5.34
CA GLU A 260 11.46 19.65 6.34
C GLU A 260 12.01 18.23 6.13
N LEU A 261 11.13 17.24 5.87
CA LEU A 261 11.55 15.89 5.53
C LEU A 261 12.35 15.85 4.20
N ALA A 262 11.94 16.62 3.19
CA ALA A 262 12.68 16.72 1.92
C ALA A 262 14.10 17.24 2.13
N LYS A 263 14.29 18.28 2.95
CA LYS A 263 15.61 18.80 3.32
C LYS A 263 16.45 17.75 4.06
N GLN A 264 15.85 17.06 5.03
CA GLN A 264 16.52 15.98 5.77
C GLN A 264 16.93 14.84 4.84
N ASN A 265 16.07 14.41 3.92
CA ASN A 265 16.34 13.34 2.97
C ASN A 265 17.47 13.70 2.00
N VAL A 266 17.52 14.95 1.55
CA VAL A 266 18.65 15.45 0.75
C VAL A 266 19.94 15.43 1.59
N ALA A 267 19.90 15.92 2.83
CA ALA A 267 21.07 15.96 3.70
C ALA A 267 21.61 14.57 4.07
N LEU A 268 20.74 13.56 4.18
CA LEU A 268 21.13 12.16 4.41
C LEU A 268 22.00 11.59 3.28
N ASN A 269 21.77 12.02 2.04
CA ASN A 269 22.45 11.51 0.85
C ASN A 269 23.57 12.43 0.36
N PHE A 270 23.42 13.74 0.56
CA PHE A 270 24.31 14.78 0.02
C PHE A 270 24.62 15.83 1.08
N PRO A 271 25.35 15.45 2.16
CA PRO A 271 25.64 16.36 3.25
C PRO A 271 26.47 17.56 2.75
N GLY A 272 25.97 18.77 3.03
CA GLY A 272 26.63 20.01 2.64
C GLY A 272 26.48 20.45 1.18
N ASP A 273 25.75 19.68 0.37
CA ASP A 273 25.46 20.04 -1.03
C ASP A 273 24.46 21.20 -1.10
N ARG A 274 24.81 22.24 -1.83
CA ARG A 274 24.03 23.48 -1.95
C ARG A 274 23.16 23.54 -3.22
N ARG A 275 23.11 22.47 -4.00
CA ARG A 275 22.31 22.42 -5.23
C ARG A 275 20.81 22.31 -4.98
N HIS A 276 20.39 22.01 -3.74
CA HIS A 276 18.98 21.83 -3.38
C HIS A 276 18.44 23.00 -2.57
N GLU A 277 17.30 23.52 -3.02
CA GLU A 277 16.47 24.46 -2.27
C GLU A 277 15.04 23.92 -2.14
N ALA A 278 14.38 24.17 -1.00
CA ALA A 278 13.04 23.65 -0.75
C ALA A 278 12.14 24.72 -0.12
N PHE A 279 10.93 24.86 -0.68
CA PHE A 279 9.98 25.92 -0.43
C PHE A 279 8.65 25.36 0.06
N ALA A 280 8.23 25.78 1.27
CA ALA A 280 6.89 25.48 1.80
C ALA A 280 5.90 26.51 1.25
N GLU A 281 5.43 26.31 0.03
CA GLU A 281 4.61 27.27 -0.69
C GLU A 281 3.59 26.59 -1.59
N GLU A 282 2.48 27.32 -1.87
CA GLU A 282 1.48 26.85 -2.83
C GLU A 282 2.08 26.92 -4.25
N ALA A 283 1.81 25.89 -5.05
CA ALA A 283 2.48 25.66 -6.32
C ALA A 283 2.31 26.79 -7.34
N PHE A 284 1.11 27.30 -7.52
CA PHE A 284 0.84 28.36 -8.50
C PHE A 284 1.46 29.68 -8.06
N ARG A 285 1.41 29.99 -6.76
CA ARG A 285 2.06 31.16 -6.21
C ARG A 285 3.57 31.13 -6.40
N PHE A 286 4.19 29.99 -6.16
CA PHE A 286 5.61 29.81 -6.43
C PHE A 286 5.95 30.07 -7.91
N LEU A 287 5.15 29.54 -8.85
CA LEU A 287 5.37 29.75 -10.28
C LEU A 287 5.19 31.21 -10.72
N GLU A 288 4.21 31.92 -10.15
CA GLU A 288 3.99 33.35 -10.44
C GLU A 288 5.14 34.24 -9.95
N GLN A 289 5.78 33.88 -8.85
CA GLN A 289 6.84 34.66 -8.23
C GLN A 289 8.24 34.22 -8.70
N SER A 290 8.38 33.03 -9.25
CA SER A 290 9.66 32.49 -9.69
C SER A 290 10.09 33.09 -11.02
N HIS A 291 11.30 33.67 -11.04
CA HIS A 291 11.98 34.10 -12.27
C HIS A 291 12.93 33.02 -12.83
N ASN A 292 13.02 31.87 -12.15
CA ASN A 292 13.88 30.78 -12.57
C ASN A 292 13.33 30.09 -13.82
N LYS A 293 14.24 29.63 -14.66
CA LYS A 293 13.91 28.76 -15.79
C LYS A 293 14.35 27.34 -15.45
N TYR A 294 13.50 26.38 -15.71
CA TYR A 294 13.76 24.98 -15.45
C TYR A 294 13.85 24.18 -16.76
N ASP A 295 14.80 23.27 -16.80
CA ASP A 295 15.00 22.37 -17.93
C ASP A 295 14.11 21.12 -17.81
N LEU A 296 13.68 20.79 -16.58
CA LEU A 296 12.90 19.61 -16.21
C LEU A 296 11.95 19.93 -15.06
N ILE A 297 10.69 19.56 -15.21
CA ILE A 297 9.64 19.79 -14.20
C ILE A 297 8.89 18.47 -13.95
#